data_436f09825262de394bc4e95e4c3e008d
#
_entry.id   436f09825262de394bc4e95e4c3e008d
#
_cell.length_a   1.000
_cell.length_b   1.000
_cell.length_c   1.000
_cell.angle_alpha   90.00
_cell.angle_beta   90.00
_cell.angle_gamma   90.00
#
_symmetry.space_group_name_H-M   'P 1'
#
loop_
_entity.id
_entity.type
_entity.pdbx_description
1 polymer ?
#
loop_
_entity_poly.entity_id
_entity_poly.type
_entity_poly.pdbx_seq_one_letter_code
_entity_poly.pdbx_strand_id
1 'polypeptide(L)'
;DEEKRAKSTYEDWDISNIPLGYDFSIENARKWGLFISKGVSDKEPDTFFEPGLFLLKPDGTVYWESIQSMPFGRPEFDDVLNGIKYILKEDYPARGEA
;
A
#
# COMPACT_ATOMS: atom_id res chain seq x y z
N ASP A 1 -8.90 4.84 -3.86
CA ASP A 1 -9.54 5.45 -5.03
C ASP A 1 -11.02 5.14 -5.10
N GLU A 2 -11.76 5.96 -5.82
CA GLU A 2 -13.17 5.73 -6.12
C GLU A 2 -13.33 4.52 -7.03
N GLU A 3 -14.50 3.89 -6.98
CA GLU A 3 -14.79 2.68 -7.77
C GLU A 3 -14.48 2.85 -9.25
N LYS A 4 -14.87 3.99 -9.83
CA LYS A 4 -14.65 4.28 -11.26
C LYS A 4 -13.16 4.31 -11.62
N ARG A 5 -12.33 4.97 -10.78
CA ARG A 5 -10.88 5.01 -10.98
C ARG A 5 -10.24 3.65 -10.78
N ALA A 6 -10.68 2.90 -9.78
CA ALA A 6 -10.18 1.56 -9.51
C ALA A 6 -10.45 0.63 -10.69
N LYS A 7 -11.65 0.66 -11.26
CA LYS A 7 -11.98 -0.15 -12.45
C LYS A 7 -11.14 0.23 -13.65
N SER A 8 -10.91 1.52 -13.90
CA SER A 8 -10.07 1.99 -14.99
C SER A 8 -8.63 1.51 -14.81
N THR A 9 -8.07 1.64 -13.62
CA THR A 9 -6.73 1.15 -13.28
C THR A 9 -6.62 -0.36 -13.49
N TYR A 10 -7.63 -1.10 -13.04
CA TYR A 10 -7.68 -2.55 -13.14
C TYR A 10 -7.63 -3.03 -14.60
N GLU A 11 -8.34 -2.32 -15.48
CA GLU A 11 -8.33 -2.60 -16.91
C GLU A 11 -7.03 -2.16 -17.57
N ASP A 12 -6.58 -0.92 -17.29
CA ASP A 12 -5.41 -0.32 -17.92
C ASP A 12 -4.11 -1.06 -17.58
N TRP A 13 -4.01 -1.57 -16.35
CA TRP A 13 -2.79 -2.22 -15.87
C TRP A 13 -2.80 -3.74 -16.03
N ASP A 14 -3.88 -4.31 -16.55
CA ASP A 14 -4.01 -5.76 -16.75
C ASP A 14 -3.68 -6.57 -15.48
N ILE A 15 -4.22 -6.13 -14.36
CA ILE A 15 -4.00 -6.77 -13.05
C ILE A 15 -5.18 -7.63 -12.60
N SER A 16 -5.86 -8.27 -13.55
CA SER A 16 -7.09 -9.04 -13.31
C SER A 16 -6.90 -10.22 -12.35
N ASN A 17 -5.67 -10.65 -12.10
CA ASN A 17 -5.34 -11.71 -11.15
C ASN A 17 -5.09 -11.22 -9.72
N ILE A 18 -5.20 -9.90 -9.48
CA ILE A 18 -4.98 -9.30 -8.18
C ILE A 18 -6.30 -8.71 -7.66
N PRO A 19 -6.74 -9.08 -6.43
CA PRO A 19 -7.93 -8.43 -5.85
C PRO A 19 -7.70 -6.92 -5.72
N LEU A 20 -8.65 -6.11 -6.20
CA LEU A 20 -8.57 -4.66 -6.15
C LEU A 20 -9.75 -4.11 -5.35
N GLY A 21 -9.46 -3.54 -4.18
CA GLY A 21 -10.43 -2.81 -3.38
C GLY A 21 -10.56 -1.36 -3.83
N TYR A 22 -11.67 -0.73 -3.52
CA TYR A 22 -11.93 0.66 -3.87
C TYR A 22 -12.73 1.35 -2.76
N ASP A 23 -12.95 2.65 -2.95
CA ASP A 23 -13.67 3.50 -1.99
C ASP A 23 -13.02 3.57 -0.60
N PHE A 24 -11.70 3.39 -0.54
CA PHE A 24 -10.95 3.57 0.70
C PHE A 24 -10.94 5.06 1.06
N SER A 25 -11.52 5.42 2.20
CA SER A 25 -11.70 6.80 2.59
C SER A 25 -10.40 7.46 3.07
N ILE A 26 -10.34 8.79 2.98
CA ILE A 26 -9.23 9.58 3.53
C ILE A 26 -9.14 9.36 5.06
N GLU A 27 -10.27 9.26 5.74
CA GLU A 27 -10.30 8.96 7.17
C GLU A 27 -9.62 7.63 7.50
N ASN A 28 -9.94 6.57 6.73
CA ASN A 28 -9.29 5.27 6.90
C ASN A 28 -7.81 5.33 6.53
N ALA A 29 -7.44 6.06 5.50
CA ALA A 29 -6.04 6.25 5.13
C ALA A 29 -5.25 6.88 6.28
N ARG A 30 -5.83 7.87 6.98
CA ARG A 30 -5.20 8.47 8.15
C ARG A 30 -5.06 7.49 9.32
N LYS A 31 -6.05 6.62 9.52
CA LYS A 31 -5.98 5.56 10.55
C LYS A 31 -4.84 4.58 10.28
N TRP A 32 -4.54 4.31 9.02
CA TRP A 32 -3.42 3.47 8.62
C TRP A 32 -2.08 4.23 8.62
N GLY A 33 -2.10 5.52 8.90
CA GLY A 33 -0.90 6.35 8.96
C GLY A 33 -0.38 6.81 7.60
N LEU A 34 -1.18 6.71 6.56
CA LEU A 34 -0.78 7.13 5.22
C LEU A 34 -0.71 8.66 5.12
N PHE A 35 0.23 9.14 4.32
CA PHE A 35 0.31 10.57 3.99
C PHE A 35 -0.81 10.95 3.04
N ILE A 36 -1.34 12.14 3.21
CA ILE A 36 -2.41 12.71 2.39
C ILE A 36 -1.86 13.91 1.63
N SER A 37 -2.07 13.92 0.33
CA SER A 37 -1.59 14.98 -0.54
C SER A 37 -2.72 15.68 -1.27
N LYS A 38 -2.44 16.90 -1.70
CA LYS A 38 -3.28 17.64 -2.63
C LYS A 38 -2.76 17.44 -4.04
N GLY A 39 -3.66 17.36 -5.00
CA GLY A 39 -3.29 17.23 -6.39
C GLY A 39 -2.50 18.45 -6.88
N VAL A 40 -1.47 18.20 -7.67
CA VAL A 40 -0.64 19.25 -8.28
C VAL A 40 -0.86 19.37 -9.78
N SER A 41 -1.69 18.52 -10.36
CA SER A 41 -2.04 18.54 -11.78
C SER A 41 -3.50 18.16 -11.98
N ASP A 42 -4.04 18.48 -13.17
CA ASP A 42 -5.43 18.12 -13.53
C ASP A 42 -5.65 16.62 -13.64
N LYS A 43 -4.58 15.83 -13.71
CA LYS A 43 -4.67 14.38 -13.80
C LYS A 43 -4.85 13.70 -12.46
N GLU A 44 -4.68 14.45 -11.37
CA GLU A 44 -4.78 13.92 -10.02
C GLU A 44 -6.07 14.36 -9.34
N PRO A 45 -6.64 13.58 -8.40
CA PRO A 45 -7.74 14.06 -7.55
C PRO A 45 -7.30 15.28 -6.74
N ASP A 46 -8.26 16.06 -6.26
CA ASP A 46 -7.97 17.21 -5.39
C ASP A 46 -7.26 16.79 -4.10
N THR A 47 -7.65 15.66 -3.55
CA THR A 47 -7.04 15.08 -2.35
C THR A 47 -6.96 13.57 -2.51
N PHE A 48 -5.81 13.01 -2.16
CA PHE A 48 -5.58 11.57 -2.24
C PHE A 48 -4.55 11.12 -1.21
N PHE A 49 -4.47 9.82 -0.97
CA PHE A 49 -3.43 9.28 -0.08
C PHE A 49 -2.23 8.78 -0.88
N GLU A 50 -1.06 8.95 -0.29
CA GLU A 50 0.20 8.48 -0.84
C GLU A 50 0.39 6.98 -0.57
N PRO A 51 1.34 6.31 -1.26
CA PRO A 51 1.48 4.85 -1.18
C PRO A 51 1.82 4.32 0.21
N GLY A 52 1.26 3.18 0.53
CA GLY A 52 1.65 2.38 1.69
C GLY A 52 1.65 0.90 1.31
N LEU A 53 2.60 0.15 1.85
CA LEU A 53 2.69 -1.29 1.68
C LEU A 53 2.79 -1.93 3.06
N PHE A 54 1.92 -2.91 3.31
CA PHE A 54 1.81 -3.54 4.62
C PHE A 54 1.92 -5.06 4.48
N LEU A 55 2.73 -5.66 5.34
CA LEU A 55 2.77 -7.11 5.47
C LEU A 55 2.03 -7.50 6.74
N LEU A 56 0.97 -8.27 6.59
CA LEU A 56 0.11 -8.68 7.70
C LEU A 56 0.36 -10.13 8.07
N LYS A 57 0.23 -10.43 9.37
CA LYS A 57 0.17 -11.81 9.86
C LYS A 57 -1.22 -12.39 9.56
N PRO A 58 -1.37 -13.73 9.60
CA PRO A 58 -2.68 -14.34 9.40
C PRO A 58 -3.78 -13.87 10.35
N ASP A 59 -3.42 -13.38 11.54
CA ASP A 59 -4.38 -12.83 12.50
C ASP A 59 -4.77 -11.37 12.22
N GLY A 60 -4.21 -10.77 11.16
CA GLY A 60 -4.51 -9.40 10.76
C GLY A 60 -3.61 -8.33 11.38
N THR A 61 -2.67 -8.69 12.24
CA THR A 61 -1.74 -7.72 12.80
C THR A 61 -0.65 -7.34 11.82
N VAL A 62 -0.16 -6.11 11.89
CA VAL A 62 0.89 -5.61 11.00
C VAL A 62 2.24 -6.16 11.46
N TYR A 63 2.92 -6.87 10.56
CA TYR A 63 4.29 -7.33 10.80
C TYR A 63 5.32 -6.29 10.34
N TRP A 64 5.09 -5.69 9.17
CA TRP A 64 5.99 -4.75 8.52
C TRP A 64 5.21 -3.75 7.71
N GLU A 65 5.70 -2.51 7.67
CA GLU A 65 5.07 -1.48 6.84
C GLU A 65 6.11 -0.58 6.19
N SER A 66 5.75 -0.07 5.01
CA SER A 66 6.50 0.96 4.30
C SER A 66 5.50 2.02 3.85
N ILE A 67 5.61 3.22 4.42
CA ILE A 67 4.70 4.33 4.13
C ILE A 67 5.51 5.45 3.50
N GLN A 68 5.06 5.93 2.34
CA GLN A 68 5.77 6.92 1.55
C GLN A 68 5.00 8.22 1.49
N SER A 69 5.71 9.34 1.48
CA SER A 69 5.12 10.66 1.28
C SER A 69 5.05 11.05 -0.21
N MET A 70 5.58 10.21 -1.08
CA MET A 70 5.50 10.36 -2.53
C MET A 70 5.84 9.03 -3.21
N PRO A 71 5.46 8.82 -4.49
CA PRO A 71 5.60 7.50 -5.12
C PRO A 71 7.03 7.02 -5.38
N PHE A 72 8.01 7.92 -5.36
CA PHE A 72 9.39 7.58 -5.72
C PHE A 72 10.10 6.68 -4.70
N GLY A 73 9.60 6.60 -3.47
CA GLY A 73 10.20 5.81 -2.41
C GLY A 73 9.63 4.42 -2.25
N ARG A 74 8.84 3.94 -3.20
CA ARG A 74 8.22 2.60 -3.12
C ARG A 74 9.28 1.51 -3.09
N PRO A 75 9.13 0.48 -2.22
CA PRO A 75 10.06 -0.64 -2.22
C PRO A 75 9.90 -1.49 -3.47
N GLU A 76 10.99 -2.13 -3.88
CA GLU A 76 10.98 -3.12 -4.96
C GLU A 76 10.30 -4.41 -4.50
N PHE A 77 9.38 -4.95 -5.27
CA PHE A 77 8.67 -6.18 -4.90
C PHE A 77 9.60 -7.37 -4.75
N ASP A 78 10.63 -7.49 -5.59
CA ASP A 78 11.58 -8.59 -5.48
C ASP A 78 12.31 -8.57 -4.15
N ASP A 79 12.70 -7.40 -3.66
CA ASP A 79 13.33 -7.25 -2.35
C ASP A 79 12.37 -7.64 -1.23
N VAL A 80 11.11 -7.21 -1.33
CA VAL A 80 10.07 -7.57 -0.36
C VAL A 80 9.84 -9.07 -0.33
N LEU A 81 9.72 -9.71 -1.49
CA LEU A 81 9.52 -11.17 -1.59
C LEU A 81 10.69 -11.94 -1.01
N ASN A 82 11.93 -11.51 -1.28
CA ASN A 82 13.12 -12.13 -0.70
C ASN A 82 13.14 -11.96 0.81
N GLY A 83 12.73 -10.81 1.31
CA GLY A 83 12.57 -10.56 2.73
C GLY A 83 11.55 -11.49 3.39
N ILE A 84 10.41 -11.68 2.74
CA ILE A 84 9.35 -12.59 3.23
C ILE A 84 9.88 -14.03 3.32
N LYS A 85 10.61 -14.50 2.30
CA LYS A 85 11.21 -15.84 2.32
C LYS A 85 12.15 -16.01 3.51
N TYR A 86 12.97 -15.00 3.80
CA TYR A 86 13.87 -15.01 4.95
C TYR A 86 13.10 -15.06 6.27
N ILE A 87 12.06 -14.23 6.40
CA ILE A 87 11.20 -14.17 7.58
C ILE A 87 10.57 -15.53 7.87
N LEU A 88 10.02 -16.19 6.86
CA LEU A 88 9.37 -17.47 7.00
C LEU A 88 10.38 -18.58 7.35
N LYS A 89 11.57 -18.54 6.76
CA LYS A 89 12.62 -19.53 7.00
C LYS A 89 13.18 -19.43 8.42
N GLU A 90 13.44 -18.23 8.90
CA GLU A 90 14.13 -17.98 10.16
C GLU A 90 13.16 -17.65 11.32
N ASP A 91 11.85 -17.64 11.07
CA ASP A 91 10.86 -17.21 12.05
C ASP A 91 11.25 -15.86 12.68
N TYR A 92 11.62 -14.92 11.82
CA TYR A 92 12.19 -13.64 12.24
C TYR A 92 11.12 -12.75 12.90
N PRO A 93 11.38 -12.22 14.10
CA PRO A 93 10.37 -11.42 14.80
C PRO A 93 10.16 -10.05 14.17
N ALA A 94 8.98 -9.48 14.39
CA ALA A 94 8.70 -8.10 14.03
C ALA A 94 9.60 -7.14 14.81
N ARG A 95 9.85 -5.97 14.25
CA ARG A 95 10.72 -4.94 14.84
C ARG A 95 10.00 -3.60 14.82
N GLY A 96 10.59 -2.61 15.50
CA GLY A 96 10.07 -1.25 15.51
C GLY A 96 8.98 -1.00 16.55
N GLU A 97 8.88 -1.85 17.55
CA GLU A 97 7.86 -1.75 18.61
C GLU A 97 8.38 -1.08 19.90
N ALA A 98 9.64 -0.75 19.92
CA ALA A 98 10.24 -0.11 21.09
C ALA A 98 9.98 1.40 21.14
#